data_e21b2d3a49591596981f2a6e30a00448
#
_entry.id   e21b2d3a49591596981f2a6e30a00448
#
_cell.length_a   1.000
_cell.length_b   1.000
_cell.length_c   1.000
_cell.angle_alpha   90.00
_cell.angle_beta   90.00
_cell.angle_gamma   90.00
#
_symmetry.space_group_name_H-M   'P 1'
#
loop_
_entity.id
_entity.type
_entity.pdbx_description
1 polymer ?
#
loop_
_entity_poly.entity_id
_entity_poly.type
_entity_poly.pdbx_seq_one_letter_code
_entity_poly.pdbx_strand_id
1 'polypeptide(L)'
;MRWRGVGRRHAYIVAVAVLLAFGAWQVGGAVWIHGKAMVAQMLLERGWNARLAGQDENAAKPWPWADTAPVGRLHVPRLKINQIVLAGASGRTLAFGPGHLSGTALPGNRGHSIVSGHRDTHFTFLRDLTPDDEVHIQRSDGKTVIYRVTGHQIVDARLATFTDTPDRSTLTLVTCYPFDALDTSGPLRYVVFTESVELSDQEGIELDHISHPERGYSSG
;
A
#
# COMPACT_ATOMS: atom_id res chain seq x y z
N MET A 1 44.26 -47.04 -30.32
CA MET A 1 43.63 -46.59 -29.04
C MET A 1 43.27 -45.10 -29.07
N ARG A 2 42.25 -44.66 -29.85
CA ARG A 2 41.87 -43.20 -29.97
C ARG A 2 40.37 -42.90 -29.85
N TRP A 3 39.55 -43.81 -29.37
CA TRP A 3 38.06 -43.66 -29.35
C TRP A 3 37.48 -43.11 -28.06
N ARG A 4 38.25 -42.94 -26.97
CA ARG A 4 37.78 -42.46 -25.66
C ARG A 4 37.63 -40.94 -25.52
N GLY A 5 38.23 -40.15 -26.41
CA GLY A 5 38.22 -38.69 -26.33
C GLY A 5 36.99 -37.99 -26.93
N VAL A 6 36.42 -38.58 -27.98
CA VAL A 6 35.29 -38.01 -28.73
C VAL A 6 33.99 -38.05 -27.89
N GLY A 7 33.74 -39.18 -27.21
CA GLY A 7 32.52 -39.32 -26.39
C GLY A 7 32.47 -38.34 -25.21
N ARG A 8 33.63 -38.07 -24.58
CA ARG A 8 33.70 -37.11 -23.45
C ARG A 8 33.42 -35.68 -23.89
N ARG A 9 33.93 -35.25 -25.05
CA ARG A 9 33.67 -33.91 -25.60
C ARG A 9 32.18 -33.70 -25.92
N HIS A 10 31.54 -34.68 -26.54
CA HIS A 10 30.10 -34.62 -26.82
C HIS A 10 29.27 -34.60 -25.51
N ALA A 11 29.65 -35.38 -24.50
CA ALA A 11 28.99 -35.34 -23.18
C ALA A 11 29.12 -33.97 -22.53
N TYR A 12 30.26 -33.31 -22.59
CA TYR A 12 30.42 -31.95 -22.07
C TYR A 12 29.60 -30.93 -22.86
N ILE A 13 29.57 -30.99 -24.18
CA ILE A 13 28.77 -30.09 -25.01
C ILE A 13 27.27 -30.26 -24.70
N VAL A 14 26.78 -31.48 -24.57
CA VAL A 14 25.40 -31.75 -24.18
C VAL A 14 25.09 -31.23 -22.77
N ALA A 15 25.99 -31.46 -21.81
CA ALA A 15 25.81 -30.97 -20.45
C ALA A 15 25.72 -29.42 -20.39
N VAL A 16 26.64 -28.73 -21.12
CA VAL A 16 26.61 -27.28 -21.22
C VAL A 16 25.32 -26.80 -21.93
N ALA A 17 24.90 -27.42 -22.98
CA ALA A 17 23.66 -27.06 -23.69
C ALA A 17 22.42 -27.23 -22.78
N VAL A 18 22.34 -28.31 -22.00
CA VAL A 18 21.26 -28.52 -21.01
C VAL A 18 21.28 -27.46 -19.91
N LEU A 19 22.45 -27.13 -19.38
CA LEU A 19 22.57 -26.08 -18.36
C LEU A 19 22.18 -24.71 -18.91
N LEU A 20 22.57 -24.37 -20.12
CA LEU A 20 22.18 -23.12 -20.78
C LEU A 20 20.65 -23.08 -21.05
N ALA A 21 20.06 -24.17 -21.54
CA ALA A 21 18.63 -24.28 -21.75
C ALA A 21 17.85 -24.13 -20.40
N PHE A 22 18.31 -24.79 -19.34
CA PHE A 22 17.73 -24.67 -18.03
C PHE A 22 17.85 -23.23 -17.47
N GLY A 23 19.03 -22.60 -17.60
CA GLY A 23 19.24 -21.20 -17.22
C GLY A 23 18.31 -20.25 -17.98
N ALA A 24 18.18 -20.42 -19.30
CA ALA A 24 17.27 -19.61 -20.12
C ALA A 24 15.80 -19.80 -19.71
N TRP A 25 15.39 -21.02 -19.39
CA TRP A 25 14.06 -21.32 -18.85
C TRP A 25 13.79 -20.57 -17.52
N GLN A 26 14.74 -20.61 -16.60
CA GLN A 26 14.62 -19.92 -15.31
C GLN A 26 14.55 -18.40 -15.46
N VAL A 27 15.41 -17.83 -16.29
CA VAL A 27 15.38 -16.38 -16.60
C VAL A 27 14.07 -15.99 -17.27
N GLY A 28 13.60 -16.78 -18.24
CA GLY A 28 12.32 -16.56 -18.93
C GLY A 28 11.14 -16.57 -17.95
N GLY A 29 11.13 -17.49 -16.99
CA GLY A 29 10.13 -17.54 -15.92
C GLY A 29 10.14 -16.30 -15.03
N ALA A 30 11.32 -15.85 -14.60
CA ALA A 30 11.46 -14.65 -13.78
C ALA A 30 10.99 -13.40 -14.53
N VAL A 31 11.39 -13.21 -15.78
CA VAL A 31 10.95 -12.10 -16.65
C VAL A 31 9.42 -12.09 -16.80
N TRP A 32 8.82 -13.28 -17.02
CA TRP A 32 7.37 -13.42 -17.13
C TRP A 32 6.62 -13.00 -15.87
N ILE A 33 7.11 -13.40 -14.68
CA ILE A 33 6.49 -13.04 -13.40
C ILE A 33 6.60 -11.53 -13.16
N HIS A 34 7.79 -10.95 -13.37
CA HIS A 34 8.00 -9.51 -13.20
C HIS A 34 7.18 -8.69 -14.20
N GLY A 35 7.08 -9.15 -15.46
CA GLY A 35 6.25 -8.51 -16.47
C GLY A 35 4.78 -8.45 -16.07
N LYS A 36 4.22 -9.56 -15.58
CA LYS A 36 2.82 -9.57 -15.07
C LYS A 36 2.61 -8.65 -13.88
N ALA A 37 3.53 -8.61 -12.93
CA ALA A 37 3.45 -7.71 -11.79
C ALA A 37 3.46 -6.24 -12.22
N MET A 38 4.30 -5.87 -13.16
CA MET A 38 4.38 -4.51 -13.71
C MET A 38 3.08 -4.12 -14.42
N VAL A 39 2.52 -5.00 -15.26
CA VAL A 39 1.22 -4.77 -15.92
C VAL A 39 0.11 -4.61 -14.89
N ALA A 40 0.08 -5.45 -13.84
CA ALA A 40 -0.93 -5.33 -12.78
C ALA A 40 -0.85 -3.96 -12.08
N GLN A 41 0.36 -3.47 -11.75
CA GLN A 41 0.53 -2.13 -11.16
C GLN A 41 0.08 -1.01 -12.09
N MET A 42 0.37 -1.07 -13.39
CA MET A 42 -0.14 -0.10 -14.37
C MET A 42 -1.68 -0.09 -14.44
N LEU A 43 -2.31 -1.25 -14.38
CA LEU A 43 -3.76 -1.37 -14.38
C LEU A 43 -4.39 -0.83 -13.09
N LEU A 44 -3.74 -1.05 -11.94
CA LEU A 44 -4.15 -0.47 -10.66
C LEU A 44 -4.04 1.06 -10.68
N GLU A 45 -2.95 1.62 -11.21
CA GLU A 45 -2.79 3.06 -11.39
C GLU A 45 -3.87 3.64 -12.32
N ARG A 46 -4.19 2.96 -13.41
CA ARG A 46 -5.28 3.35 -14.30
C ARG A 46 -6.63 3.35 -13.57
N GLY A 47 -6.91 2.30 -12.79
CA GLY A 47 -8.12 2.20 -11.98
C GLY A 47 -8.20 3.33 -10.94
N TRP A 48 -7.09 3.65 -10.28
CA TRP A 48 -7.02 4.76 -9.35
C TRP A 48 -7.31 6.12 -10.02
N ASN A 49 -6.70 6.38 -11.16
CA ASN A 49 -6.96 7.61 -11.93
C ASN A 49 -8.44 7.72 -12.36
N ALA A 50 -9.08 6.59 -12.68
CA ALA A 50 -10.51 6.54 -12.96
C ALA A 50 -11.35 6.90 -11.73
N ARG A 51 -10.94 6.44 -10.52
CA ARG A 51 -11.58 6.84 -9.25
C ARG A 51 -11.44 8.35 -8.99
N LEU A 52 -10.26 8.91 -9.19
CA LEU A 52 -10.03 10.36 -9.06
C LEU A 52 -10.85 11.19 -10.07
N ALA A 53 -11.15 10.62 -11.24
CA ALA A 53 -12.04 11.22 -12.24
C ALA A 53 -13.54 11.04 -11.92
N GLY A 54 -13.89 10.51 -10.74
CA GLY A 54 -15.27 10.34 -10.29
C GLY A 54 -15.98 9.10 -10.82
N GLN A 55 -15.26 8.16 -11.45
CA GLN A 55 -15.88 6.91 -11.88
C GLN A 55 -16.19 6.02 -10.66
N ASP A 56 -17.25 5.22 -10.79
CA ASP A 56 -17.64 4.28 -9.76
C ASP A 56 -16.63 3.13 -9.59
N GLU A 57 -16.80 2.33 -8.54
CA GLU A 57 -15.88 1.24 -8.20
C GLU A 57 -15.82 0.16 -9.30
N ASN A 58 -16.95 -0.12 -9.95
CA ASN A 58 -17.00 -1.14 -11.01
C ASN A 58 -16.28 -0.69 -12.28
N ALA A 59 -16.42 0.58 -12.65
CA ALA A 59 -15.72 1.17 -13.79
C ALA A 59 -14.20 1.32 -13.53
N ALA A 60 -13.80 1.44 -12.26
CA ALA A 60 -12.42 1.57 -11.83
C ALA A 60 -11.70 0.23 -11.57
N LYS A 61 -12.35 -0.90 -11.82
CA LYS A 61 -11.70 -2.21 -11.70
C LYS A 61 -10.45 -2.29 -12.58
N PRO A 62 -9.33 -2.80 -12.07
CA PRO A 62 -8.09 -2.88 -12.82
C PRO A 62 -8.19 -3.81 -14.04
N TRP A 63 -9.06 -4.84 -13.97
CA TRP A 63 -9.44 -5.72 -15.09
C TRP A 63 -10.88 -6.19 -14.92
N PRO A 64 -11.57 -6.61 -16.02
CA PRO A 64 -13.02 -6.87 -16.00
C PRO A 64 -13.48 -7.91 -14.97
N TRP A 65 -12.64 -8.88 -14.66
CA TRP A 65 -12.94 -9.95 -13.70
C TRP A 65 -12.29 -9.73 -12.33
N ALA A 66 -11.81 -8.51 -12.05
CA ALA A 66 -11.25 -8.20 -10.73
C ALA A 66 -12.37 -8.23 -9.68
N ASP A 67 -12.07 -8.85 -8.55
CA ASP A 67 -12.92 -8.87 -7.36
C ASP A 67 -12.54 -7.74 -6.37
N THR A 68 -11.74 -6.78 -6.83
CA THR A 68 -11.27 -5.63 -6.07
C THR A 68 -11.17 -4.40 -6.96
N ALA A 69 -11.15 -3.22 -6.33
CA ALA A 69 -10.92 -1.93 -6.97
C ALA A 69 -10.09 -1.01 -6.05
N PRO A 70 -9.42 0.02 -6.58
CA PRO A 70 -8.75 1.03 -5.77
C PRO A 70 -9.74 1.82 -4.92
N VAL A 71 -9.43 1.94 -3.61
CA VAL A 71 -10.24 2.72 -2.65
C VAL A 71 -9.47 3.88 -2.02
N GLY A 72 -8.14 3.90 -2.16
CA GLY A 72 -7.28 4.97 -1.67
C GLY A 72 -5.84 4.79 -2.14
N ARG A 73 -5.02 5.79 -1.87
CA ARG A 73 -3.56 5.73 -2.08
C ARG A 73 -2.86 6.03 -0.75
N LEU A 74 -2.02 5.12 -0.32
CA LEU A 74 -1.19 5.25 0.87
C LEU A 74 0.19 5.76 0.48
N HIS A 75 0.64 6.82 1.15
CA HIS A 75 1.97 7.39 0.97
C HIS A 75 2.63 7.61 2.34
N VAL A 76 3.88 7.15 2.50
CA VAL A 76 4.71 7.42 3.68
C VAL A 76 5.96 8.18 3.21
N PRO A 77 6.00 9.51 3.35
CA PRO A 77 7.04 10.35 2.76
C PRO A 77 8.46 9.97 3.18
N ARG A 78 8.69 9.77 4.50
CA ARG A 78 10.01 9.44 5.04
C ARG A 78 10.58 8.15 4.45
N LEU A 79 9.73 7.15 4.24
CA LEU A 79 10.13 5.84 3.70
C LEU A 79 9.99 5.75 2.18
N LYS A 80 9.51 6.81 1.51
CA LYS A 80 9.25 6.86 0.06
C LYS A 80 8.30 5.74 -0.41
N ILE A 81 7.36 5.36 0.44
CA ILE A 81 6.32 4.38 0.12
C ILE A 81 5.19 5.08 -0.61
N ASN A 82 4.71 4.46 -1.68
CA ASN A 82 3.52 4.91 -2.43
C ASN A 82 2.82 3.66 -2.98
N GLN A 83 1.62 3.37 -2.47
CA GLN A 83 0.89 2.15 -2.78
C GLN A 83 -0.61 2.43 -2.94
N ILE A 84 -1.25 1.75 -3.88
CA ILE A 84 -2.70 1.77 -4.05
C ILE A 84 -3.31 0.84 -2.99
N VAL A 85 -4.27 1.35 -2.22
CA VAL A 85 -5.09 0.56 -1.30
C VAL A 85 -6.29 0.02 -2.05
N LEU A 86 -6.55 -1.27 -1.91
CA LEU A 86 -7.56 -2.03 -2.63
C LEU A 86 -8.77 -2.34 -1.75
N ALA A 87 -9.95 -2.50 -2.32
CA ALA A 87 -11.13 -2.97 -1.62
C ALA A 87 -10.98 -4.44 -1.21
N GLY A 88 -11.26 -4.75 0.06
CA GLY A 88 -11.15 -6.10 0.62
C GLY A 88 -9.72 -6.50 0.98
N ALA A 89 -9.61 -7.46 1.91
CA ALA A 89 -8.35 -7.98 2.43
C ALA A 89 -8.22 -9.50 2.20
N SER A 90 -8.77 -10.02 1.09
CA SER A 90 -8.60 -11.43 0.71
C SER A 90 -7.17 -11.71 0.27
N GLY A 91 -6.73 -12.97 0.36
CA GLY A 91 -5.40 -13.35 -0.11
C GLY A 91 -5.14 -13.00 -1.58
N ARG A 92 -6.17 -13.00 -2.44
CA ARG A 92 -6.07 -12.57 -3.83
C ARG A 92 -5.83 -11.07 -3.95
N THR A 93 -6.56 -10.25 -3.20
CA THR A 93 -6.40 -8.80 -3.16
C THR A 93 -5.00 -8.43 -2.68
N LEU A 94 -4.58 -9.04 -1.56
CA LEU A 94 -3.29 -8.76 -0.94
C LEU A 94 -2.07 -9.13 -1.80
N ALA A 95 -2.25 -9.99 -2.81
CA ALA A 95 -1.19 -10.29 -3.78
C ALA A 95 -0.84 -9.09 -4.68
N PHE A 96 -1.74 -8.11 -4.83
CA PHE A 96 -1.57 -6.95 -5.71
C PHE A 96 -1.28 -5.65 -4.97
N GLY A 97 -1.69 -5.53 -3.71
CA GLY A 97 -1.52 -4.34 -2.90
C GLY A 97 -2.06 -4.49 -1.48
N PRO A 98 -1.87 -3.49 -0.62
CA PRO A 98 -2.55 -3.44 0.66
C PRO A 98 -4.07 -3.37 0.46
N GLY A 99 -4.82 -4.06 1.31
CA GLY A 99 -6.26 -4.19 1.21
C GLY A 99 -6.99 -3.59 2.40
N HIS A 100 -8.03 -2.81 2.13
CA HIS A 100 -8.93 -2.27 3.14
C HIS A 100 -9.87 -3.37 3.65
N LEU A 101 -9.96 -3.53 4.96
CA LEU A 101 -10.82 -4.51 5.59
C LEU A 101 -12.30 -4.09 5.48
N SER A 102 -13.09 -4.88 4.77
CA SER A 102 -14.53 -4.63 4.63
C SER A 102 -15.23 -4.57 6.00
N GLY A 103 -16.18 -3.66 6.14
CA GLY A 103 -16.88 -3.43 7.41
C GLY A 103 -16.21 -2.40 8.33
N THR A 104 -15.06 -1.84 7.94
CA THR A 104 -14.44 -0.67 8.59
C THR A 104 -14.65 0.58 7.72
N ALA A 105 -14.42 1.77 8.28
CA ALA A 105 -14.52 3.01 7.52
C ALA A 105 -13.53 3.03 6.34
N LEU A 106 -13.91 3.62 5.21
CA LEU A 106 -12.98 3.79 4.09
C LEU A 106 -11.78 4.64 4.52
N PRO A 107 -10.56 4.32 4.03
CA PRO A 107 -9.36 5.07 4.38
C PRO A 107 -9.52 6.56 4.10
N GLY A 108 -9.25 7.38 5.11
CA GLY A 108 -9.42 8.83 5.04
C GLY A 108 -10.82 9.34 5.40
N ASN A 109 -11.78 8.48 5.68
CA ASN A 109 -13.10 8.88 6.19
C ASN A 109 -13.13 8.92 7.72
N ARG A 110 -14.18 9.53 8.29
CA ARG A 110 -14.47 9.42 9.73
C ARG A 110 -14.76 7.96 10.07
N GLY A 111 -14.38 7.57 11.27
CA GLY A 111 -14.44 6.21 11.76
C GLY A 111 -13.08 5.52 11.76
N HIS A 112 -13.07 4.25 12.13
CA HIS A 112 -11.86 3.45 12.20
C HIS A 112 -11.66 2.67 10.88
N SER A 113 -10.59 2.97 10.17
CA SER A 113 -10.18 2.28 8.95
C SER A 113 -9.07 1.27 9.25
N ILE A 114 -9.18 0.07 8.69
CA ILE A 114 -8.16 -0.96 8.80
C ILE A 114 -7.65 -1.34 7.42
N VAL A 115 -6.34 -1.25 7.23
CA VAL A 115 -5.66 -1.66 6.00
C VAL A 115 -4.66 -2.76 6.33
N SER A 116 -4.75 -3.88 5.62
CA SER A 116 -3.88 -5.04 5.79
C SER A 116 -2.97 -5.22 4.58
N GLY A 117 -1.78 -5.79 4.80
CA GLY A 117 -0.84 -6.10 3.72
C GLY A 117 0.10 -7.24 4.10
N HIS A 118 0.67 -7.90 3.08
CA HIS A 118 1.68 -8.92 3.30
C HIS A 118 2.96 -8.33 3.89
N ARG A 119 3.49 -8.95 4.95
CA ARG A 119 4.70 -8.50 5.66
C ARG A 119 5.97 -8.55 4.79
N ASP A 120 6.00 -9.49 3.83
CA ASP A 120 7.21 -9.73 3.02
C ASP A 120 7.26 -8.85 1.76
N THR A 121 6.18 -8.12 1.46
CA THR A 121 6.06 -7.29 0.26
C THR A 121 5.56 -5.89 0.59
N HIS A 122 4.23 -5.70 0.57
CA HIS A 122 3.62 -4.37 0.65
C HIS A 122 3.80 -3.71 2.02
N PHE A 123 3.80 -4.47 3.12
CA PHE A 123 3.87 -3.94 4.49
C PHE A 123 5.17 -4.28 5.23
N THR A 124 6.22 -4.62 4.49
CA THR A 124 7.58 -4.78 5.06
C THR A 124 8.02 -3.52 5.81
N PHE A 125 7.66 -2.33 5.31
CA PHE A 125 8.06 -1.04 5.88
C PHE A 125 7.43 -0.74 7.25
N LEU A 126 6.39 -1.48 7.68
CA LEU A 126 5.74 -1.20 8.98
C LEU A 126 6.71 -1.35 10.17
N ARG A 127 7.72 -2.22 10.05
CA ARG A 127 8.78 -2.37 11.07
C ARG A 127 9.68 -1.14 11.22
N ASP A 128 9.71 -0.29 10.17
CA ASP A 128 10.56 0.90 10.11
C ASP A 128 9.80 2.18 10.49
N LEU A 129 8.48 2.06 10.76
CA LEU A 129 7.67 3.17 11.25
C LEU A 129 7.98 3.46 12.71
N THR A 130 8.11 4.74 13.01
CA THR A 130 8.34 5.26 14.36
C THR A 130 7.19 6.19 14.76
N PRO A 131 6.96 6.43 16.07
CA PRO A 131 6.04 7.48 16.49
C PRO A 131 6.34 8.80 15.80
N ASP A 132 5.31 9.57 15.52
CA ASP A 132 5.32 10.84 14.78
C ASP A 132 5.57 10.75 13.26
N ASP A 133 5.83 9.57 12.70
CA ASP A 133 5.83 9.40 11.24
C ASP A 133 4.45 9.72 10.65
N GLU A 134 4.46 10.35 9.48
CA GLU A 134 3.24 10.66 8.75
C GLU A 134 2.89 9.57 7.76
N VAL A 135 1.62 9.19 7.76
CA VAL A 135 0.99 8.32 6.78
C VAL A 135 -0.11 9.12 6.09
N HIS A 136 0.06 9.38 4.81
CA HIS A 136 -0.89 10.13 4.02
C HIS A 136 -1.83 9.19 3.29
N ILE A 137 -3.12 9.44 3.36
CA ILE A 137 -4.15 8.71 2.60
C ILE A 137 -4.81 9.68 1.63
N GLN A 138 -4.57 9.50 0.34
CA GLN A 138 -5.34 10.18 -0.69
C GLN A 138 -6.64 9.41 -0.95
N ARG A 139 -7.75 10.12 -0.89
CA ARG A 139 -9.11 9.62 -1.12
C ARG A 139 -9.50 9.75 -2.59
N SER A 140 -10.56 9.06 -2.99
CA SER A 140 -11.09 9.12 -4.36
C SER A 140 -11.65 10.49 -4.77
N ASP A 141 -11.95 11.39 -3.81
CA ASP A 141 -12.32 12.78 -4.07
C ASP A 141 -11.11 13.71 -4.26
N GLY A 142 -9.90 13.16 -4.30
CA GLY A 142 -8.64 13.86 -4.46
C GLY A 142 -8.06 14.46 -3.18
N LYS A 143 -8.83 14.53 -2.08
CA LYS A 143 -8.36 15.04 -0.79
C LYS A 143 -7.38 14.07 -0.14
N THR A 144 -6.40 14.62 0.57
CA THR A 144 -5.44 13.84 1.35
C THR A 144 -5.68 14.07 2.84
N VAL A 145 -5.77 12.98 3.58
CA VAL A 145 -5.81 13.00 5.05
C VAL A 145 -4.45 12.55 5.55
N ILE A 146 -3.88 13.33 6.47
CA ILE A 146 -2.59 13.03 7.10
C ILE A 146 -2.86 12.37 8.44
N TYR A 147 -2.24 11.22 8.64
CA TYR A 147 -2.26 10.48 9.89
C TYR A 147 -0.86 10.48 10.50
N ARG A 148 -0.79 10.57 11.81
CA ARG A 148 0.45 10.45 12.58
C ARG A 148 0.48 9.12 13.31
N VAL A 149 1.60 8.41 13.21
CA VAL A 149 1.83 7.15 13.94
C VAL A 149 1.88 7.45 15.43
N THR A 150 1.02 6.80 16.21
CA THR A 150 0.98 6.91 17.68
C THR A 150 1.72 5.77 18.38
N GLY A 151 1.88 4.63 17.69
CA GLY A 151 2.61 3.49 18.21
C GLY A 151 2.30 2.19 17.47
N HIS A 152 2.83 1.09 17.98
CA HIS A 152 2.58 -0.23 17.45
C HIS A 152 2.40 -1.27 18.55
N GLN A 153 1.76 -2.39 18.21
CA GLN A 153 1.55 -3.51 19.12
C GLN A 153 1.56 -4.84 18.37
N ILE A 154 1.98 -5.91 19.05
CA ILE A 154 1.82 -7.28 18.56
C ILE A 154 0.57 -7.86 19.22
N VAL A 155 -0.38 -8.31 18.40
CA VAL A 155 -1.66 -8.84 18.86
C VAL A 155 -1.92 -10.23 18.30
N ASP A 156 -2.68 -11.04 19.03
CA ASP A 156 -3.22 -12.29 18.50
C ASP A 156 -4.54 -11.99 17.75
N ALA A 157 -4.57 -12.26 16.45
CA ALA A 157 -5.72 -11.97 15.59
C ALA A 157 -7.00 -12.72 16.01
N ARG A 158 -6.87 -13.81 16.79
CA ARG A 158 -8.02 -14.57 17.32
C ARG A 158 -8.72 -13.89 18.49
N LEU A 159 -8.02 -12.99 19.17
CA LEU A 159 -8.47 -12.29 20.37
C LEU A 159 -8.64 -10.80 20.14
N ALA A 160 -8.08 -10.27 19.03
CA ALA A 160 -8.12 -8.84 18.75
C ALA A 160 -9.52 -8.40 18.34
N THR A 161 -10.00 -7.36 19.00
CA THR A 161 -11.22 -6.62 18.61
C THR A 161 -10.82 -5.16 18.38
N PHE A 162 -11.39 -4.56 17.35
CA PHE A 162 -11.20 -3.14 17.07
C PHE A 162 -12.46 -2.39 17.46
N THR A 163 -12.29 -1.34 18.25
CA THR A 163 -13.40 -0.46 18.62
C THR A 163 -13.58 0.58 17.53
N ASP A 164 -14.82 0.75 17.08
CA ASP A 164 -15.14 1.85 16.17
C ASP A 164 -15.01 3.19 16.90
N THR A 165 -14.50 4.21 16.21
CA THR A 165 -14.35 5.57 16.72
C THR A 165 -15.05 6.54 15.76
N PRO A 166 -16.39 6.61 15.79
CA PRO A 166 -17.18 7.29 14.74
C PRO A 166 -16.87 8.80 14.65
N ASP A 167 -16.44 9.42 15.74
CA ASP A 167 -16.18 10.86 15.80
C ASP A 167 -14.77 11.27 15.35
N ARG A 168 -13.87 10.31 15.20
CA ARG A 168 -12.48 10.53 14.77
C ARG A 168 -12.17 9.75 13.51
N SER A 169 -11.19 10.22 12.75
CA SER A 169 -10.61 9.44 11.66
C SER A 169 -9.35 8.75 12.17
N THR A 170 -9.39 7.43 12.31
CA THR A 170 -8.24 6.62 12.72
C THR A 170 -7.91 5.60 11.64
N LEU A 171 -6.63 5.32 11.47
CA LEU A 171 -6.13 4.33 10.53
C LEU A 171 -5.24 3.34 11.25
N THR A 172 -5.53 2.06 11.07
CA THR A 172 -4.71 0.97 11.59
C THR A 172 -4.11 0.18 10.43
N LEU A 173 -2.78 0.03 10.44
CA LEU A 173 -2.06 -0.77 9.46
C LEU A 173 -1.69 -2.12 10.08
N VAL A 174 -2.02 -3.23 9.41
CA VAL A 174 -1.90 -4.57 9.97
C VAL A 174 -1.12 -5.49 9.05
N THR A 175 -0.16 -6.22 9.60
CA THR A 175 0.56 -7.27 8.86
C THR A 175 0.82 -8.50 9.73
N CYS A 176 1.27 -9.59 9.13
CA CYS A 176 1.66 -10.81 9.86
C CYS A 176 2.95 -10.57 10.68
N TYR A 177 3.08 -11.26 11.80
CA TYR A 177 4.25 -11.24 12.67
C TYR A 177 4.65 -12.68 13.07
N PRO A 178 5.95 -12.98 13.28
CA PRO A 178 7.14 -12.12 13.14
C PRO A 178 7.53 -11.83 11.68
N PHE A 179 8.29 -10.74 11.45
CA PHE A 179 8.74 -10.34 10.11
C PHE A 179 9.69 -11.36 9.46
N ASP A 180 10.50 -12.04 10.25
CA ASP A 180 11.53 -12.96 9.75
C ASP A 180 11.13 -14.44 9.85
N ALA A 181 9.87 -14.76 10.17
CA ALA A 181 9.40 -16.14 10.25
C ALA A 181 9.24 -16.76 8.86
N LEU A 182 9.74 -17.98 8.70
CA LEU A 182 9.51 -18.78 7.48
C LEU A 182 8.06 -19.25 7.35
N ASP A 183 7.40 -19.48 8.49
CA ASP A 183 5.98 -19.83 8.55
C ASP A 183 5.12 -18.55 8.67
N THR A 184 4.14 -18.42 7.80
CA THR A 184 3.19 -17.30 7.74
C THR A 184 1.84 -17.62 8.38
N SER A 185 1.61 -18.84 8.86
CA SER A 185 0.32 -19.32 9.37
C SER A 185 0.01 -18.88 10.80
N GLY A 186 0.96 -18.26 11.50
CA GLY A 186 0.80 -17.83 12.88
C GLY A 186 -0.31 -16.79 13.09
N PRO A 187 -0.95 -16.76 14.29
CA PRO A 187 -2.04 -15.83 14.58
C PRO A 187 -1.57 -14.42 14.90
N LEU A 188 -0.27 -14.21 15.11
CA LEU A 188 0.24 -12.91 15.53
C LEU A 188 0.23 -11.90 14.40
N ARG A 189 -0.14 -10.67 14.74
CA ARG A 189 -0.16 -9.52 13.84
C ARG A 189 0.65 -8.37 14.42
N TYR A 190 1.41 -7.72 13.58
CA TYR A 190 2.02 -6.44 13.87
C TYR A 190 1.04 -5.35 13.45
N VAL A 191 0.65 -4.51 14.40
CA VAL A 191 -0.39 -3.50 14.25
C VAL A 191 0.23 -2.14 14.53
N VAL A 192 0.10 -1.21 13.59
CA VAL A 192 0.52 0.19 13.73
C VAL A 192 -0.74 1.03 13.84
N PHE A 193 -0.84 1.82 14.90
CA PHE A 193 -1.93 2.75 15.16
C PHE A 193 -1.56 4.13 14.69
N THR A 194 -2.52 4.80 14.05
CA THR A 194 -2.35 6.18 13.63
C THR A 194 -3.61 6.99 13.90
N GLU A 195 -3.46 8.28 14.15
CA GLU A 195 -4.58 9.22 14.32
C GLU A 195 -4.45 10.34 13.28
N SER A 196 -5.60 10.81 12.77
CA SER A 196 -5.60 11.94 11.83
C SER A 196 -5.11 13.19 12.52
N VAL A 197 -4.22 13.91 11.84
CA VAL A 197 -3.87 15.28 12.22
C VAL A 197 -5.07 16.13 11.80
N GLU A 198 -5.87 16.59 12.76
CA GLU A 198 -6.95 17.52 12.46
C GLU A 198 -6.35 18.79 11.87
N LEU A 199 -6.93 19.27 10.75
CA LEU A 199 -6.55 20.51 10.09
C LEU A 199 -7.03 21.73 10.90
N SER A 200 -6.79 21.74 12.22
CA SER A 200 -7.11 22.89 13.08
C SER A 200 -6.18 24.08 12.85
N ASP A 201 -5.08 23.91 12.09
CA ASP A 201 -4.06 24.94 11.96
C ASP A 201 -3.98 25.62 10.58
N GLN A 202 -4.85 25.32 9.61
CA GLN A 202 -4.81 25.98 8.29
C GLN A 202 -5.85 27.07 8.10
N GLU A 203 -6.80 27.28 8.98
CA GLU A 203 -7.75 28.40 8.93
C GLU A 203 -7.25 29.69 9.63
N GLY A 204 -6.11 29.64 10.28
CA GLY A 204 -5.57 30.76 11.10
C GLY A 204 -4.73 31.80 10.32
N ILE A 205 -4.42 31.61 9.05
CA ILE A 205 -3.44 32.48 8.35
C ILE A 205 -4.06 33.47 7.31
N GLU A 206 -5.36 33.41 7.01
CA GLU A 206 -5.94 34.22 5.92
C GLU A 206 -6.89 35.35 6.35
N LEU A 207 -6.97 35.74 7.62
CA LEU A 207 -7.88 36.81 8.04
C LEU A 207 -7.21 38.07 8.64
N ASP A 208 -5.90 38.24 8.57
CA ASP A 208 -5.26 39.43 9.20
C ASP A 208 -4.79 40.51 8.19
N HIS A 209 -5.31 40.52 6.97
CA HIS A 209 -4.91 41.56 5.98
C HIS A 209 -6.05 42.39 5.39
N ILE A 210 -7.26 42.37 5.98
CA ILE A 210 -8.35 43.26 5.51
C ILE A 210 -9.02 43.92 6.72
N SER A 211 -8.41 44.90 7.31
CA SER A 211 -9.12 46.00 8.00
C SER A 211 -8.20 47.13 8.45
N HIS A 212 -7.77 47.97 7.51
CA HIS A 212 -7.48 49.37 7.81
C HIS A 212 -8.39 50.27 6.97
N PRO A 213 -9.44 50.83 7.56
CA PRO A 213 -10.10 51.97 6.95
C PRO A 213 -9.22 53.24 7.19
N GLU A 214 -8.71 53.78 6.14
CA GLU A 214 -8.12 55.09 6.12
C GLU A 214 -9.12 56.11 6.69
N ARG A 215 -8.78 56.75 7.81
CA ARG A 215 -9.50 57.91 8.32
C ARG A 215 -9.08 59.12 7.46
N GLY A 216 -9.98 59.55 6.60
CA GLY A 216 -9.87 60.80 5.88
C GLY A 216 -9.76 61.99 6.85
N TYR A 217 -8.72 62.71 6.68
CA TYR A 217 -8.50 64.02 7.30
C TYR A 217 -9.23 65.07 6.43
N SER A 218 -10.32 65.63 6.98
CA SER A 218 -10.98 66.79 6.39
C SER A 218 -10.52 68.04 7.14
N SER A 219 -9.77 68.86 6.46
CA SER A 219 -9.48 70.24 6.87
C SER A 219 -10.59 71.15 6.36
N GLY A 220 -11.14 71.96 7.26
CA GLY A 220 -12.01 73.06 7.04
C GLY A 220 -11.96 73.99 8.25
#